data_b85cbadf0939f67e8b9bfd6820337da9
#
_entry.id   b85cbadf0939f67e8b9bfd6820337da9
#
_cell.length_a   1.000
_cell.length_b   1.000
_cell.length_c   1.000
_cell.angle_alpha   90.00
_cell.angle_beta   90.00
_cell.angle_gamma   90.00
#
_symmetry.space_group_name_H-M   'P 1'
#
loop_
_entity.id
_entity.type
_entity.pdbx_description
1 polymer ?
#
loop_
_entity_poly.entity_id
_entity_poly.type
_entity_poly.pdbx_seq_one_letter_code
_entity_poly.pdbx_strand_id
1 'polypeptide(L)'
;MKKLILSLLCSIALNVQAQERIILLNEGNWQSDNGKISYFEDGKIVSNQWFRDANKRKLGDTPNDIIQINEDLIAITINWSNIIQFISPDGKRVAETEDVPNNRKLATDGRYVYVSSYGHECGTINGYEMFTKGYVAKIDIHTFEVVATCEVGYEPEGIAYYKGHLFVANTGGYAFQEDHEYETTVSIIDAETMQLVRDVDTG
;
A
#
# COMPACT_ATOMS: atom_id res chain seq x y z
N MET A 1 -72.05 -9.63 4.11
CA MET A 1 -71.22 -8.40 4.03
C MET A 1 -69.82 -8.73 4.49
N LYS A 2 -68.89 -8.93 3.55
CA LYS A 2 -67.46 -9.24 3.85
C LYS A 2 -66.72 -7.92 4.04
N LYS A 3 -66.15 -7.71 5.23
CA LYS A 3 -65.30 -6.56 5.51
C LYS A 3 -63.91 -6.80 4.91
N LEU A 4 -63.53 -5.99 3.94
CA LEU A 4 -62.20 -5.94 3.36
C LEU A 4 -61.29 -5.14 4.31
N ILE A 5 -60.35 -5.80 4.96
CA ILE A 5 -59.30 -5.12 5.75
C ILE A 5 -58.16 -4.78 4.79
N LEU A 6 -58.05 -3.51 4.42
CA LEU A 6 -56.93 -3.01 3.62
C LEU A 6 -55.75 -2.77 4.59
N SER A 7 -54.78 -3.67 4.55
CA SER A 7 -53.52 -3.54 5.28
C SER A 7 -52.63 -2.55 4.53
N LEU A 8 -52.51 -1.33 5.07
CA LEU A 8 -51.53 -0.33 4.58
C LEU A 8 -50.15 -0.70 5.11
N LEU A 9 -49.37 -1.42 4.29
CA LEU A 9 -47.93 -1.61 4.53
C LEU A 9 -47.23 -0.26 4.26
N CYS A 10 -46.93 0.47 5.31
CA CYS A 10 -46.06 1.64 5.27
C CYS A 10 -44.61 1.14 5.08
N SER A 11 -44.12 1.13 3.85
CA SER A 11 -42.70 0.86 3.55
C SER A 11 -41.89 2.06 4.05
N ILE A 12 -41.34 1.95 5.24
CA ILE A 12 -40.32 2.90 5.72
C ILE A 12 -39.06 2.58 4.89
N ALA A 13 -38.84 3.32 3.83
CA ALA A 13 -37.55 3.32 3.15
C ALA A 13 -36.55 3.98 4.09
N LEU A 14 -35.80 3.18 4.83
CA LEU A 14 -34.61 3.63 5.52
C LEU A 14 -33.61 4.04 4.43
N ASN A 15 -33.48 5.34 4.17
CA ASN A 15 -32.39 5.89 3.44
C ASN A 15 -31.14 5.71 4.31
N VAL A 16 -30.48 4.55 4.21
CA VAL A 16 -29.13 4.38 4.71
C VAL A 16 -28.24 5.13 3.74
N GLN A 17 -27.98 6.38 4.02
CA GLN A 17 -26.96 7.12 3.32
C GLN A 17 -25.62 6.58 3.82
N ALA A 18 -24.88 5.89 2.95
CA ALA A 18 -23.53 5.45 3.29
C ALA A 18 -22.70 6.70 3.58
N GLN A 19 -22.09 6.74 4.75
CA GLN A 19 -21.20 7.82 5.13
C GLN A 19 -19.97 7.76 4.21
N GLU A 20 -19.72 8.83 3.47
CA GLU A 20 -18.55 8.92 2.61
C GLU A 20 -17.31 9.17 3.47
N ARG A 21 -16.31 8.28 3.37
CA ARG A 21 -15.03 8.39 4.08
C ARG A 21 -13.89 8.40 3.08
N ILE A 22 -13.03 9.41 3.19
CA ILE A 22 -11.85 9.54 2.34
C ILE A 22 -10.61 9.63 3.23
N ILE A 23 -9.65 8.76 2.96
CA ILE A 23 -8.34 8.76 3.59
C ILE A 23 -7.33 9.19 2.51
N LEU A 24 -6.66 10.30 2.73
CA LEU A 24 -5.69 10.86 1.81
C LEU A 24 -4.30 10.83 2.43
N LEU A 25 -3.39 10.07 1.80
CA LEU A 25 -1.99 10.03 2.18
C LEU A 25 -1.25 11.24 1.58
N ASN A 26 -0.50 11.94 2.41
CA ASN A 26 0.36 13.04 2.00
C ASN A 26 1.80 12.65 2.25
N GLU A 27 2.58 12.54 1.18
CA GLU A 27 3.98 12.13 1.21
C GLU A 27 4.85 13.08 2.07
N GLY A 28 4.57 14.37 2.00
CA GLY A 28 5.41 15.39 2.64
C GLY A 28 6.64 15.71 1.81
N ASN A 29 7.66 16.20 2.48
CA ASN A 29 8.96 16.50 1.88
C ASN A 29 9.96 15.45 2.34
N TRP A 30 10.75 14.97 1.41
CA TRP A 30 11.84 14.03 1.64
C TRP A 30 12.78 14.51 2.76
N GLN A 31 13.18 13.64 3.66
CA GLN A 31 14.01 13.90 4.85
C GLN A 31 13.43 14.91 5.85
N SER A 32 12.13 15.15 5.82
CA SER A 32 11.48 16.14 6.69
C SER A 32 10.59 15.52 7.77
N ASP A 33 10.39 14.21 7.73
CA ASP A 33 9.54 13.46 8.67
C ASP A 33 8.18 14.17 8.90
N ASN A 34 7.57 14.63 7.80
CA ASN A 34 6.33 15.39 7.79
C ASN A 34 5.21 14.76 6.95
N GLY A 35 5.37 13.49 6.58
CA GLY A 35 4.31 12.68 5.99
C GLY A 35 3.10 12.59 6.92
N LYS A 36 1.89 12.60 6.36
CA LYS A 36 0.67 12.61 7.16
C LYS A 36 -0.52 12.02 6.41
N ILE A 37 -1.55 11.69 7.18
CA ILE A 37 -2.84 11.26 6.65
C ILE A 37 -3.88 12.33 6.97
N SER A 38 -4.61 12.77 5.94
CA SER A 38 -5.81 13.58 6.08
C SER A 38 -7.04 12.68 5.99
N TYR A 39 -8.00 12.89 6.89
CA TYR A 39 -9.23 12.14 6.97
C TYR A 39 -10.43 13.05 6.77
N PHE A 40 -11.35 12.61 5.92
CA PHE A 40 -12.57 13.34 5.57
C PHE A 40 -13.80 12.48 5.81
N GLU A 41 -14.88 13.10 6.24
CA GLU A 41 -16.22 12.52 6.30
C GLU A 41 -17.22 13.49 5.63
N ASP A 42 -18.04 12.94 4.74
CA ASP A 42 -19.07 13.70 4.03
C ASP A 42 -18.54 15.01 3.39
N GLY A 43 -17.35 14.90 2.75
CA GLY A 43 -16.68 16.02 2.08
C GLY A 43 -16.03 17.04 3.02
N LYS A 44 -16.02 16.81 4.34
CA LYS A 44 -15.41 17.73 5.32
C LYS A 44 -14.17 17.12 5.92
N ILE A 45 -13.14 17.97 6.13
CA ILE A 45 -11.92 17.56 6.83
C ILE A 45 -12.25 17.31 8.31
N VAL A 46 -12.00 16.09 8.79
CA VAL A 46 -12.12 15.72 10.20
C VAL A 46 -10.77 15.89 10.89
N SER A 47 -9.68 15.43 10.23
CA SER A 47 -8.31 15.64 10.69
C SER A 47 -7.37 15.75 9.50
N ASN A 48 -6.39 16.63 9.57
CA ASN A 48 -5.28 16.70 8.62
C ASN A 48 -3.99 16.03 9.14
N GLN A 49 -4.07 15.39 10.31
CA GLN A 49 -2.99 14.64 10.96
C GLN A 49 -3.55 13.39 11.65
N TRP A 50 -4.45 12.70 10.98
CA TRP A 50 -5.28 11.65 11.55
C TRP A 50 -4.51 10.56 12.30
N PHE A 51 -3.42 10.04 11.72
CA PHE A 51 -2.55 9.08 12.40
C PHE A 51 -1.94 9.65 13.67
N ARG A 52 -1.43 10.89 13.61
CA ARG A 52 -0.82 11.56 14.77
C ARG A 52 -1.84 11.84 15.88
N ASP A 53 -3.05 12.21 15.51
CA ASP A 53 -4.12 12.48 16.48
C ASP A 53 -4.50 11.22 17.24
N ALA A 54 -4.55 10.07 16.55
CA ALA A 54 -4.88 8.78 17.15
C ALA A 54 -3.73 8.19 17.98
N ASN A 55 -2.45 8.38 17.55
CA ASN A 55 -1.30 7.64 18.11
C ASN A 55 -0.31 8.49 18.90
N LYS A 56 -0.44 9.83 18.88
CA LYS A 56 0.48 10.78 19.54
C LYS A 56 1.93 10.68 19.05
N ARG A 57 2.13 10.15 17.84
CA ARG A 57 3.43 10.05 17.16
C ARG A 57 3.28 10.42 15.69
N LYS A 58 4.37 10.77 15.03
CA LYS A 58 4.39 11.00 13.59
C LYS A 58 4.18 9.70 12.83
N LEU A 59 3.72 9.79 11.58
CA LEU A 59 3.57 8.64 10.69
C LEU A 59 4.94 8.11 10.23
N GLY A 60 5.85 9.02 9.88
CA GLY A 60 7.17 8.73 9.34
C GLY A 60 7.49 9.60 8.13
N ASP A 61 8.63 9.34 7.53
CA ASP A 61 9.17 10.12 6.42
C ASP A 61 8.84 9.46 5.08
N THR A 62 8.33 10.25 4.16
CA THR A 62 8.02 9.87 2.78
C THR A 62 7.09 8.65 2.68
N PRO A 63 5.88 8.69 3.28
CA PRO A 63 4.88 7.66 3.00
C PRO A 63 4.51 7.69 1.53
N ASN A 64 4.46 6.52 0.87
CA ASN A 64 4.39 6.43 -0.57
C ASN A 64 3.10 5.82 -1.11
N ASP A 65 2.50 4.88 -0.36
CA ASP A 65 1.26 4.23 -0.78
C ASP A 65 0.39 3.82 0.41
N ILE A 66 -0.91 3.69 0.17
CA ILE A 66 -1.90 3.28 1.16
C ILE A 66 -2.96 2.39 0.52
N ILE A 67 -3.24 1.26 1.14
CA ILE A 67 -4.27 0.33 0.68
C ILE A 67 -5.13 -0.17 1.84
N GLN A 68 -6.43 -0.24 1.61
CA GLN A 68 -7.33 -0.96 2.52
C GLN A 68 -7.25 -2.46 2.20
N ILE A 69 -6.89 -3.27 3.19
CA ILE A 69 -6.77 -4.73 3.07
C ILE A 69 -8.13 -5.40 3.25
N ASN A 70 -8.83 -4.99 4.29
CA ASN A 70 -10.17 -5.46 4.64
C ASN A 70 -10.90 -4.39 5.48
N GLU A 71 -12.05 -4.72 6.06
CA GLU A 71 -12.84 -3.78 6.86
C GLU A 71 -12.12 -3.27 8.12
N ASP A 72 -11.13 -4.02 8.62
CA ASP A 72 -10.47 -3.76 9.90
C ASP A 72 -9.00 -3.29 9.75
N LEU A 73 -8.42 -3.34 8.54
CA LEU A 73 -6.99 -3.17 8.38
C LEU A 73 -6.61 -2.38 7.11
N ILE A 74 -5.72 -1.42 7.30
CA ILE A 74 -5.12 -0.57 6.27
C ILE A 74 -3.61 -0.70 6.37
N ALA A 75 -2.91 -0.85 5.25
CA ALA A 75 -1.45 -0.83 5.17
C ALA A 75 -0.94 0.44 4.49
N ILE A 76 0.21 0.93 4.93
CA ILE A 76 0.86 2.14 4.43
C ILE A 76 2.35 1.86 4.29
N THR A 77 2.91 2.08 3.10
CA THR A 77 4.36 2.10 2.92
C THR A 77 4.92 3.43 3.38
N ILE A 78 6.01 3.39 4.15
CA ILE A 78 6.73 4.59 4.59
C ILE A 78 8.18 4.45 4.13
N ASN A 79 8.41 4.93 2.92
CA ASN A 79 9.58 4.65 2.11
C ASN A 79 10.90 4.99 2.81
N TRP A 80 11.09 6.25 3.21
CA TRP A 80 12.33 6.69 3.85
C TRP A 80 12.55 6.10 5.23
N SER A 81 11.47 5.73 5.91
CA SER A 81 11.53 5.07 7.23
C SER A 81 11.72 3.56 7.13
N ASN A 82 11.70 2.97 5.93
CA ASN A 82 11.84 1.53 5.65
C ASN A 82 10.84 0.63 6.39
N ILE A 83 9.64 1.14 6.67
CA ILE A 83 8.59 0.41 7.40
C ILE A 83 7.29 0.32 6.61
N ILE A 84 6.52 -0.72 6.87
CA ILE A 84 5.11 -0.80 6.51
C ILE A 84 4.29 -0.63 7.78
N GLN A 85 3.50 0.44 7.86
CA GLN A 85 2.62 0.72 8.97
C GLN A 85 1.25 0.11 8.74
N PHE A 86 0.75 -0.65 9.71
CA PHE A 86 -0.63 -1.16 9.72
C PHE A 86 -1.46 -0.37 10.71
N ILE A 87 -2.65 0.06 10.27
CA ILE A 87 -3.58 0.83 11.08
C ILE A 87 -5.00 0.27 10.96
N SER A 88 -5.81 0.49 12.00
CA SER A 88 -7.25 0.24 11.98
C SER A 88 -8.03 1.38 11.32
N PRO A 89 -9.31 1.18 10.96
CA PRO A 89 -10.16 2.20 10.31
C PRO A 89 -10.43 3.46 11.15
N ASP A 90 -10.04 3.48 12.42
CA ASP A 90 -10.05 4.66 13.29
C ASP A 90 -8.67 5.33 13.42
N GLY A 91 -7.72 4.94 12.56
CA GLY A 91 -6.38 5.54 12.47
C GLY A 91 -5.38 5.06 13.51
N LYS A 92 -5.76 4.12 14.38
CA LYS A 92 -4.85 3.60 15.41
C LYS A 92 -3.85 2.60 14.82
N ARG A 93 -2.63 2.67 15.30
CA ARG A 93 -1.58 1.72 15.00
C ARG A 93 -1.97 0.32 15.48
N VAL A 94 -1.85 -0.64 14.57
CA VAL A 94 -2.00 -2.08 14.85
C VAL A 94 -0.64 -2.74 14.97
N ALA A 95 0.19 -2.59 13.93
CA ALA A 95 1.52 -3.18 13.85
C ALA A 95 2.43 -2.38 12.90
N GLU A 96 3.69 -2.72 12.89
CA GLU A 96 4.69 -2.31 11.90
C GLU A 96 5.45 -3.54 11.43
N THR A 97 5.74 -3.60 10.12
CA THR A 97 6.74 -4.50 9.55
C THR A 97 7.97 -3.68 9.23
N GLU A 98 9.09 -4.04 9.82
CA GLU A 98 10.41 -3.49 9.53
C GLU A 98 11.11 -4.34 8.46
N ASP A 99 12.32 -3.98 8.05
CA ASP A 99 13.17 -4.75 7.13
C ASP A 99 12.61 -4.93 5.70
N VAL A 100 11.77 -4.00 5.23
CA VAL A 100 11.44 -3.85 3.82
C VAL A 100 12.00 -2.51 3.33
N PRO A 101 13.29 -2.45 3.04
CA PRO A 101 13.96 -1.20 2.70
C PRO A 101 13.42 -0.62 1.41
N ASN A 102 13.38 0.69 1.35
CA ASN A 102 12.93 1.45 0.18
C ASN A 102 11.62 0.87 -0.42
N ASN A 103 10.65 0.62 0.48
CA ASN A 103 9.34 0.09 0.11
C ASN A 103 8.56 1.10 -0.74
N ARG A 104 7.83 0.61 -1.76
CA ARG A 104 7.16 1.47 -2.73
C ARG A 104 5.64 1.29 -2.72
N LYS A 105 5.11 0.35 -3.46
CA LYS A 105 3.68 0.19 -3.71
C LYS A 105 3.14 -1.10 -3.09
N LEU A 106 1.84 -1.10 -2.87
CA LEU A 106 1.11 -2.13 -2.17
C LEU A 106 0.10 -2.83 -3.09
N ALA A 107 -0.02 -4.14 -2.94
CA ALA A 107 -1.16 -4.91 -3.40
C ALA A 107 -1.62 -5.88 -2.31
N THR A 108 -2.83 -6.39 -2.41
CA THR A 108 -3.35 -7.38 -1.46
C THR A 108 -4.31 -8.36 -2.12
N ASP A 109 -4.37 -9.57 -1.59
CA ASP A 109 -5.39 -10.57 -1.89
C ASP A 109 -6.41 -10.72 -0.73
N GLY A 110 -6.33 -9.84 0.27
CA GLY A 110 -7.13 -9.84 1.50
C GLY A 110 -6.55 -10.69 2.62
N ARG A 111 -5.57 -11.58 2.35
CA ARG A 111 -4.87 -12.43 3.31
C ARG A 111 -3.41 -12.03 3.51
N TYR A 112 -2.80 -11.55 2.45
CA TYR A 112 -1.42 -11.08 2.44
C TYR A 112 -1.35 -9.66 1.88
N VAL A 113 -0.33 -8.94 2.29
CA VAL A 113 0.09 -7.70 1.67
C VAL A 113 1.37 -7.96 0.90
N TYR A 114 1.40 -7.48 -0.34
CA TYR A 114 2.54 -7.56 -1.23
C TYR A 114 3.13 -6.17 -1.41
N VAL A 115 4.43 -6.05 -1.24
CA VAL A 115 5.12 -4.74 -1.24
C VAL A 115 6.27 -4.80 -2.22
N SER A 116 6.30 -3.90 -3.19
CA SER A 116 7.48 -3.70 -4.03
C SER A 116 8.56 -2.94 -3.25
N SER A 117 9.81 -3.36 -3.39
CA SER A 117 10.98 -2.78 -2.75
C SER A 117 12.14 -2.67 -3.74
N TYR A 118 12.88 -1.58 -3.67
CA TYR A 118 14.10 -1.40 -4.46
C TYR A 118 15.25 -2.30 -4.01
N GLY A 119 15.10 -2.96 -2.86
CA GLY A 119 16.09 -3.92 -2.36
C GLY A 119 17.30 -3.29 -1.65
N HIS A 120 17.38 -1.98 -1.57
CA HIS A 120 18.41 -1.23 -0.86
C HIS A 120 17.80 -0.11 -0.01
N GLU A 121 18.50 0.30 1.02
CA GLU A 121 18.02 1.38 1.89
C GLU A 121 17.96 2.73 1.15
N CYS A 122 16.97 3.54 1.53
CA CYS A 122 16.89 4.91 1.07
C CYS A 122 18.12 5.71 1.51
N GLY A 123 18.63 6.55 0.61
CA GLY A 123 19.73 7.49 0.94
C GLY A 123 21.13 6.96 0.78
N THR A 124 21.34 5.72 0.40
CA THR A 124 22.61 5.21 -0.06
C THR A 124 22.96 5.75 -1.46
N ILE A 125 22.98 7.06 -1.59
CA ILE A 125 23.09 7.80 -2.88
C ILE A 125 24.52 7.76 -3.44
N ASN A 126 25.40 6.93 -2.97
CA ASN A 126 26.74 6.82 -3.53
C ASN A 126 26.81 5.93 -4.77
N GLY A 127 25.72 5.80 -5.49
CA GLY A 127 25.68 5.36 -6.87
C GLY A 127 25.77 3.86 -7.11
N TYR A 128 26.46 3.12 -6.29
CA TYR A 128 26.74 1.70 -6.57
C TYR A 128 25.70 0.73 -5.99
N GLU A 129 24.98 1.11 -4.98
CA GLU A 129 23.97 0.28 -4.34
C GLU A 129 22.58 0.41 -4.98
N MET A 130 22.40 1.41 -5.83
CA MET A 130 21.19 1.64 -6.62
C MET A 130 20.98 0.63 -7.75
N PHE A 131 21.97 -0.25 -8.02
CA PHE A 131 21.90 -1.26 -9.06
C PHE A 131 21.59 -2.66 -8.54
N THR A 132 21.11 -2.80 -7.32
CA THR A 132 20.56 -4.07 -6.87
C THR A 132 19.19 -4.26 -7.47
N LYS A 133 18.91 -5.48 -7.90
CA LYS A 133 17.54 -5.84 -8.26
C LYS A 133 16.61 -5.67 -7.07
N GLY A 134 15.42 -5.19 -7.38
CA GLY A 134 14.37 -5.10 -6.40
C GLY A 134 13.68 -6.44 -6.13
N TYR A 135 12.75 -6.42 -5.23
CA TYR A 135 11.97 -7.62 -4.90
C TYR A 135 10.53 -7.24 -4.50
N VAL A 136 9.68 -8.25 -4.44
CA VAL A 136 8.38 -8.17 -3.79
C VAL A 136 8.45 -8.94 -2.47
N ALA A 137 8.07 -8.28 -1.37
CA ALA A 137 7.86 -8.92 -0.08
C ALA A 137 6.38 -9.35 0.05
N LYS A 138 6.15 -10.54 0.60
CA LYS A 138 4.83 -11.06 1.02
C LYS A 138 4.75 -11.02 2.53
N ILE A 139 3.79 -10.25 3.08
CA ILE A 139 3.60 -10.04 4.51
C ILE A 139 2.29 -10.71 4.93
N ASP A 140 2.33 -11.55 5.96
CA ASP A 140 1.14 -12.14 6.56
C ASP A 140 0.45 -11.11 7.46
N ILE A 141 -0.86 -10.87 7.26
CA ILE A 141 -1.62 -9.87 8.01
C ILE A 141 -1.97 -10.26 9.45
N HIS A 142 -1.68 -11.50 9.86
CA HIS A 142 -1.90 -11.95 11.23
C HIS A 142 -0.64 -11.84 12.08
N THR A 143 0.54 -12.08 11.49
CA THR A 143 1.82 -11.97 12.18
C THR A 143 2.54 -10.67 11.92
N PHE A 144 2.21 -10.00 10.82
CA PHE A 144 2.88 -8.80 10.29
C PHE A 144 4.35 -9.02 9.94
N GLU A 145 4.72 -10.27 9.67
CA GLU A 145 6.06 -10.67 9.29
C GLU A 145 6.17 -10.92 7.78
N VAL A 146 7.34 -10.65 7.22
CA VAL A 146 7.66 -11.05 5.86
C VAL A 146 7.82 -12.57 5.83
N VAL A 147 6.95 -13.25 5.10
CA VAL A 147 6.93 -14.73 5.01
C VAL A 147 7.58 -15.26 3.75
N ALA A 148 7.72 -14.44 2.72
CA ALA A 148 8.42 -14.79 1.47
C ALA A 148 8.80 -13.54 0.70
N THR A 149 9.79 -13.69 -0.20
CA THR A 149 10.19 -12.65 -1.15
C THR A 149 10.38 -13.25 -2.54
N CYS A 150 10.25 -12.41 -3.58
CA CYS A 150 10.56 -12.77 -4.96
C CYS A 150 11.38 -11.64 -5.60
N GLU A 151 12.59 -11.95 -6.07
CA GLU A 151 13.40 -11.01 -6.84
C GLU A 151 12.69 -10.67 -8.16
N VAL A 152 12.75 -9.40 -8.56
CA VAL A 152 12.19 -8.86 -9.82
C VAL A 152 13.25 -8.02 -10.54
N GLY A 153 12.83 -7.13 -11.43
CA GLY A 153 13.76 -6.21 -12.08
C GLY A 153 14.25 -5.07 -11.19
N TYR A 154 14.85 -4.08 -11.80
CA TYR A 154 15.41 -2.92 -11.09
C TYR A 154 14.32 -1.92 -10.77
N GLU A 155 14.38 -1.39 -9.55
CA GLU A 155 13.51 -0.34 -9.01
C GLU A 155 12.01 -0.55 -9.34
N PRO A 156 11.44 -1.67 -8.84
CA PRO A 156 10.04 -2.01 -9.10
C PRO A 156 9.11 -1.00 -8.40
N GLU A 157 8.24 -0.35 -9.17
CA GLU A 157 7.27 0.61 -8.65
C GLU A 157 5.89 -0.01 -8.53
N GLY A 158 5.09 0.04 -9.58
CA GLY A 158 3.70 -0.40 -9.56
C GLY A 158 3.56 -1.90 -9.31
N ILE A 159 2.63 -2.29 -8.46
CA ILE A 159 2.29 -3.68 -8.21
C ILE A 159 0.75 -3.86 -8.22
N ALA A 160 0.28 -4.92 -8.82
CA ALA A 160 -1.14 -5.29 -8.81
C ALA A 160 -1.31 -6.79 -8.58
N TYR A 161 -2.34 -7.16 -7.80
CA TYR A 161 -2.77 -8.55 -7.65
C TYR A 161 -3.96 -8.84 -8.54
N TYR A 162 -3.90 -9.93 -9.31
CA TYR A 162 -5.02 -10.40 -10.10
C TYR A 162 -4.99 -11.93 -10.28
N LYS A 163 -6.05 -12.60 -9.87
CA LYS A 163 -6.26 -14.04 -10.07
C LYS A 163 -5.06 -14.92 -9.70
N GLY A 164 -4.50 -14.71 -8.51
CA GLY A 164 -3.40 -15.52 -7.99
C GLY A 164 -2.01 -15.12 -8.50
N HIS A 165 -1.90 -14.02 -9.25
CA HIS A 165 -0.63 -13.50 -9.73
C HIS A 165 -0.42 -12.05 -9.31
N LEU A 166 0.84 -11.68 -9.15
CA LEU A 166 1.28 -10.31 -9.01
C LEU A 166 1.89 -9.85 -10.33
N PHE A 167 1.62 -8.61 -10.68
CA PHE A 167 2.16 -7.91 -11.84
C PHE A 167 2.96 -6.72 -11.33
N VAL A 168 4.25 -6.70 -11.57
CA VAL A 168 5.18 -5.72 -11.02
C VAL A 168 5.88 -4.98 -12.14
N ALA A 169 5.70 -3.66 -12.19
CA ALA A 169 6.35 -2.82 -13.19
C ALA A 169 7.77 -2.49 -12.73
N ASN A 170 8.76 -2.96 -13.46
CA ASN A 170 10.16 -2.64 -13.28
C ASN A 170 10.47 -1.40 -14.10
N THR A 171 10.94 -0.34 -13.45
CA THR A 171 11.11 0.96 -14.11
C THR A 171 12.57 1.33 -14.37
N GLY A 172 13.52 0.62 -13.72
CA GLY A 172 14.89 1.02 -13.70
C GLY A 172 15.13 2.35 -12.94
N GLY A 173 14.07 2.95 -12.43
CA GLY A 173 14.09 4.11 -11.56
C GLY A 173 14.67 5.39 -12.15
N TYR A 174 15.53 6.03 -11.38
CA TYR A 174 16.14 7.29 -11.78
C TYR A 174 17.47 7.02 -12.52
N ALA A 175 17.47 7.11 -13.84
CA ALA A 175 18.67 6.93 -14.68
C ALA A 175 19.67 8.11 -14.48
N PHE A 176 20.26 8.21 -13.30
CA PHE A 176 21.24 9.28 -12.99
C PHE A 176 22.67 8.93 -13.44
N GLN A 177 22.93 7.71 -13.87
CA GLN A 177 24.26 7.24 -14.19
C GLN A 177 24.34 6.71 -15.63
N GLU A 178 25.51 6.86 -16.24
CA GLU A 178 25.76 6.48 -17.64
C GLU A 178 25.56 4.97 -17.91
N ASP A 179 25.62 4.13 -16.86
CA ASP A 179 25.51 2.67 -16.95
C ASP A 179 24.11 2.15 -16.59
N HIS A 180 23.14 3.02 -16.34
CA HIS A 180 21.80 2.64 -15.93
C HIS A 180 20.79 2.97 -17.02
N GLU A 181 20.11 1.97 -17.52
CA GLU A 181 19.01 2.13 -18.48
C GLU A 181 17.67 1.98 -17.77
N TYR A 182 16.65 2.64 -18.29
CA TYR A 182 15.27 2.40 -17.88
C TYR A 182 14.89 0.96 -18.19
N GLU A 183 14.15 0.34 -17.29
CA GLU A 183 13.59 -0.99 -17.49
C GLU A 183 12.15 -0.86 -17.97
N THR A 184 11.78 -1.69 -18.94
CA THR A 184 10.43 -1.67 -19.57
C THR A 184 9.70 -2.98 -19.35
N THR A 185 10.07 -3.71 -18.31
CA THR A 185 9.51 -5.05 -18.05
C THR A 185 8.41 -5.03 -17.00
N VAL A 186 7.54 -6.04 -17.08
CA VAL A 186 6.60 -6.41 -16.04
C VAL A 186 6.91 -7.82 -15.58
N SER A 187 7.31 -7.97 -14.32
CA SER A 187 7.49 -9.28 -13.69
C SER A 187 6.12 -9.85 -13.28
N ILE A 188 5.85 -11.10 -13.69
CA ILE A 188 4.65 -11.85 -13.29
C ILE A 188 5.07 -12.90 -12.27
N ILE A 189 4.52 -12.82 -11.06
CA ILE A 189 4.84 -13.69 -9.93
C ILE A 189 3.61 -14.52 -9.58
N ASP A 190 3.78 -15.80 -9.31
CA ASP A 190 2.77 -16.62 -8.66
C ASP A 190 2.67 -16.20 -7.19
N ALA A 191 1.50 -15.68 -6.78
CA ALA A 191 1.32 -15.07 -5.46
C ALA A 191 1.27 -16.11 -4.31
N GLU A 192 0.99 -17.38 -4.61
CA GLU A 192 0.99 -18.44 -3.60
C GLU A 192 2.42 -18.87 -3.29
N THR A 193 3.19 -19.19 -4.32
CA THR A 193 4.54 -19.74 -4.18
C THR A 193 5.63 -18.67 -4.10
N MET A 194 5.32 -17.42 -4.44
CA MET A 194 6.27 -16.30 -4.59
C MET A 194 7.42 -16.63 -5.56
N GLN A 195 7.11 -17.33 -6.65
CA GLN A 195 8.05 -17.62 -7.70
C GLN A 195 7.78 -16.76 -8.93
N LEU A 196 8.84 -16.24 -9.53
CA LEU A 196 8.77 -15.54 -10.81
C LEU A 196 8.32 -16.51 -11.90
N VAL A 197 7.20 -16.21 -12.54
CA VAL A 197 6.67 -16.99 -13.66
C VAL A 197 7.38 -16.58 -14.95
N ARG A 198 7.49 -15.28 -15.19
CA ARG A 198 8.18 -14.68 -16.35
C ARG A 198 8.23 -13.17 -16.23
N ASP A 199 9.12 -12.57 -17.01
CA ASP A 199 9.09 -11.15 -17.33
C ASP A 199 8.47 -10.95 -18.72
N VAL A 200 7.79 -9.80 -18.88
CA VAL A 200 7.17 -9.37 -20.13
C VAL A 200 7.71 -8.00 -20.45
N ASP A 201 8.37 -7.89 -21.60
CA ASP A 201 8.79 -6.60 -22.13
C ASP A 201 7.56 -5.84 -22.66
N THR A 202 7.42 -4.60 -22.26
CA THR A 202 6.30 -3.74 -22.66
C THR A 202 6.68 -2.68 -23.68
N GLY A 203 7.95 -2.62 -24.10
CA GLY A 203 8.49 -1.76 -25.16
C GLY A 203 9.01 -0.42 -24.69
#